data_dd2ba02bb45f6830107b18e8c8626627
#
_entry.id   dd2ba02bb45f6830107b18e8c8626627
#
_cell.length_a   1.000
_cell.length_b   1.000
_cell.length_c   1.000
_cell.angle_alpha   90.00
_cell.angle_beta   90.00
_cell.angle_gamma   90.00
#
_symmetry.space_group_name_H-M   'P 1'
#
loop_
_entity.id
_entity.type
_entity.pdbx_description
1 polymer ?
#
loop_
_entity_poly.entity_id
_entity_poly.type
_entity_poly.pdbx_seq_one_letter_code
_entity_poly.pdbx_strand_id
1 'polypeptide(L)'
;VGGLALALALQKPIEDMMGALSLFSQAPIRVGDFCQYGGYTGTVEDIGLRSTRIRTLTNTLIHVPNARLAHVEIENFTAREKIRFWPTLRLRYDTTPEQLREIRAGIMELLEQHEEVHDDPLRVRLTDFDKDAILIKVHSFMKTTDFSESLRIAEDLNFRIMEIIHGAGAQFALPGRTIQIENAVSESGH
;
A
#
# COMPACT_ATOMS: atom_id res chain seq x y z
N VAL A 1 -30.75 24.66 37.70
CA VAL A 1 -29.50 23.89 37.81
C VAL A 1 -29.68 22.44 37.36
N GLY A 2 -30.84 21.75 37.70
CA GLY A 2 -31.07 20.34 37.27
C GLY A 2 -31.15 20.08 35.77
N GLY A 3 -31.70 21.02 34.97
CA GLY A 3 -31.77 20.86 33.50
C GLY A 3 -30.42 20.85 32.79
N LEU A 4 -29.45 21.67 33.26
CA LEU A 4 -28.11 21.71 32.72
C LEU A 4 -27.35 20.39 33.00
N ALA A 5 -27.49 19.88 34.25
CA ALA A 5 -26.87 18.60 34.63
C ALA A 5 -27.42 17.42 33.80
N LEU A 6 -28.75 17.41 33.56
CA LEU A 6 -29.37 16.39 32.71
C LEU A 6 -28.92 16.53 31.25
N ALA A 7 -28.84 17.73 30.70
CA ALA A 7 -28.38 17.97 29.34
C ALA A 7 -26.93 17.47 29.14
N LEU A 8 -26.03 17.76 30.08
CA LEU A 8 -24.63 17.26 30.04
C LEU A 8 -24.55 15.73 30.18
N ALA A 9 -25.41 15.14 31.00
CA ALA A 9 -25.43 13.68 31.16
C ALA A 9 -25.92 12.95 29.89
N LEU A 10 -26.82 13.56 29.11
CA LEU A 10 -27.36 12.98 27.89
C LEU A 10 -26.55 13.32 26.63
N GLN A 11 -25.59 14.22 26.70
CA GLN A 11 -24.80 14.67 25.55
C GLN A 11 -24.15 13.49 24.82
N LYS A 12 -23.42 12.63 25.54
CA LYS A 12 -22.67 11.51 24.96
C LYS A 12 -23.57 10.47 24.26
N PRO A 13 -24.66 9.98 24.88
CA PRO A 13 -25.62 9.10 24.22
C PRO A 13 -26.22 9.69 22.95
N ILE A 14 -26.53 11.00 22.97
CA ILE A 14 -27.10 11.69 21.81
C ILE A 14 -26.06 11.80 20.68
N GLU A 15 -24.80 12.15 21.00
CA GLU A 15 -23.70 12.18 20.02
C GLU A 15 -23.51 10.81 19.35
N ASP A 16 -23.50 9.71 20.14
CA ASP A 16 -23.37 8.34 19.63
C ASP A 16 -24.54 7.97 18.68
N MET A 17 -25.78 8.35 19.03
CA MET A 17 -26.95 8.13 18.19
C MET A 17 -26.90 8.97 16.91
N MET A 18 -26.48 10.23 17.00
CA MET A 18 -26.30 11.09 15.82
C MET A 18 -25.20 10.56 14.91
N GLY A 19 -24.11 10.05 15.49
CA GLY A 19 -23.05 9.34 14.76
C GLY A 19 -23.58 8.14 13.99
N ALA A 20 -24.39 7.29 14.65
CA ALA A 20 -25.05 6.16 13.99
C ALA A 20 -25.94 6.62 12.82
N LEU A 21 -26.79 7.62 13.06
CA LEU A 21 -27.67 8.16 12.02
C LEU A 21 -26.88 8.70 10.82
N SER A 22 -25.76 9.37 11.06
CA SER A 22 -24.86 9.86 10.01
C SER A 22 -24.23 8.70 9.22
N LEU A 23 -23.76 7.66 9.90
CA LEU A 23 -23.20 6.46 9.24
C LEU A 23 -24.27 5.74 8.38
N PHE A 24 -25.49 5.62 8.86
CA PHE A 24 -26.59 5.01 8.08
C PHE A 24 -27.06 5.88 6.91
N SER A 25 -27.13 7.20 7.07
CA SER A 25 -27.65 8.11 6.04
C SER A 25 -26.67 8.33 4.89
N GLN A 26 -25.39 8.45 5.19
CA GLN A 26 -24.32 8.66 4.20
C GLN A 26 -23.71 7.35 3.72
N ALA A 27 -23.88 6.28 4.48
CA ALA A 27 -23.34 4.94 4.23
C ALA A 27 -21.86 4.92 3.79
N PRO A 28 -20.94 5.66 4.49
CA PRO A 28 -19.52 5.70 4.13
C PRO A 28 -18.88 4.32 4.30
N ILE A 29 -19.45 3.48 5.16
CA ILE A 29 -19.08 2.08 5.38
C ILE A 29 -20.37 1.23 5.48
N ARG A 30 -20.24 -0.03 5.10
CA ARG A 30 -21.30 -1.05 5.20
C ARG A 30 -20.78 -2.28 5.92
N VAL A 31 -21.68 -3.08 6.44
CA VAL A 31 -21.33 -4.41 6.97
C VAL A 31 -20.70 -5.24 5.86
N GLY A 32 -19.55 -5.81 6.12
CA GLY A 32 -18.72 -6.54 5.16
C GLY A 32 -17.58 -5.70 4.56
N ASP A 33 -17.57 -4.37 4.69
CA ASP A 33 -16.50 -3.54 4.16
C ASP A 33 -15.20 -3.75 4.94
N PHE A 34 -14.11 -3.85 4.17
CA PHE A 34 -12.77 -3.83 4.71
C PHE A 34 -12.24 -2.40 4.69
N CYS A 35 -11.95 -1.85 5.85
CA CYS A 35 -11.59 -0.44 5.99
C CYS A 35 -10.48 -0.22 7.03
N GLN A 36 -9.82 0.94 6.89
CA GLN A 36 -8.89 1.46 7.89
C GLN A 36 -9.47 2.72 8.51
N TYR A 37 -9.38 2.84 9.83
CA TYR A 37 -9.83 3.99 10.61
C TYR A 37 -8.97 4.14 11.87
N GLY A 38 -8.55 5.36 12.18
CA GLY A 38 -7.84 5.68 13.43
C GLY A 38 -6.65 4.76 13.76
N GLY A 39 -5.94 4.22 12.75
CA GLY A 39 -4.79 3.32 12.92
C GLY A 39 -5.14 1.83 13.01
N TYR A 40 -6.41 1.45 12.95
CA TYR A 40 -6.84 0.06 12.91
C TYR A 40 -7.33 -0.30 11.51
N THR A 41 -7.10 -1.55 11.09
CA THR A 41 -7.58 -2.10 9.82
C THR A 41 -8.39 -3.36 10.08
N GLY A 42 -9.56 -3.48 9.45
CA GLY A 42 -10.41 -4.64 9.64
C GLY A 42 -11.71 -4.59 8.84
N THR A 43 -12.50 -5.66 8.98
CA THR A 43 -13.81 -5.82 8.34
C THR A 43 -14.92 -5.41 9.29
N VAL A 44 -15.84 -4.58 8.80
CA VAL A 44 -17.05 -4.19 9.55
C VAL A 44 -17.96 -5.42 9.68
N GLU A 45 -18.17 -5.92 10.90
CA GLU A 45 -19.08 -7.05 11.16
C GLU A 45 -20.51 -6.61 11.41
N ASP A 46 -20.67 -5.49 12.14
CA ASP A 46 -21.98 -5.01 12.53
C ASP A 46 -21.94 -3.52 12.85
N ILE A 47 -22.98 -2.81 12.49
CA ILE A 47 -23.20 -1.39 12.80
C ILE A 47 -24.40 -1.30 13.73
N GLY A 48 -24.14 -1.30 15.03
CA GLY A 48 -25.17 -1.16 16.05
C GLY A 48 -25.57 0.30 16.31
N LEU A 49 -26.53 0.51 17.19
CA LEU A 49 -27.09 1.83 17.50
C LEU A 49 -26.06 2.76 18.17
N ARG A 50 -25.13 2.23 18.96
CA ARG A 50 -24.16 2.99 19.75
C ARG A 50 -22.72 2.76 19.31
N SER A 51 -22.42 1.57 18.79
CA SER A 51 -21.08 1.18 18.41
C SER A 51 -21.08 0.28 17.19
N THR A 52 -20.02 0.38 16.40
CA THR A 52 -19.72 -0.49 15.27
C THR A 52 -18.71 -1.54 15.71
N ARG A 53 -18.93 -2.79 15.34
CA ARG A 53 -18.02 -3.90 15.56
C ARG A 53 -17.16 -4.14 14.33
N ILE A 54 -15.85 -4.21 14.55
CA ILE A 54 -14.88 -4.38 13.47
C ILE A 54 -13.93 -5.52 13.85
N ARG A 55 -13.80 -6.50 12.95
CA ARG A 55 -12.87 -7.60 13.07
C ARG A 55 -11.54 -7.23 12.44
N THR A 56 -10.50 -7.21 13.23
CA THR A 56 -9.15 -6.87 12.76
C THR A 56 -8.50 -8.00 11.97
N LEU A 57 -7.38 -7.70 11.32
CA LEU A 57 -6.56 -8.70 10.61
C LEU A 57 -6.01 -9.80 11.54
N THR A 58 -5.85 -9.51 12.83
CA THR A 58 -5.45 -10.50 13.85
C THR A 58 -6.62 -11.29 14.41
N ASN A 59 -7.80 -11.18 13.80
CA ASN A 59 -9.04 -11.84 14.20
C ASN A 59 -9.58 -11.40 15.58
N THR A 60 -9.15 -10.25 16.10
CA THR A 60 -9.73 -9.65 17.30
C THR A 60 -10.92 -8.77 16.98
N LEU A 61 -11.83 -8.56 17.93
CA LEU A 61 -13.01 -7.75 17.76
C LEU A 61 -12.83 -6.41 18.48
N ILE A 62 -13.03 -5.31 17.75
CA ILE A 62 -12.99 -3.95 18.31
C ILE A 62 -14.39 -3.37 18.27
N HIS A 63 -14.81 -2.75 19.37
CA HIS A 63 -16.04 -1.98 19.48
C HIS A 63 -15.69 -0.49 19.42
N VAL A 64 -16.12 0.19 18.37
CA VAL A 64 -15.85 1.62 18.16
C VAL A 64 -17.15 2.41 18.34
N PRO A 65 -17.21 3.40 19.24
CA PRO A 65 -18.37 4.28 19.36
C PRO A 65 -18.67 4.98 18.03
N ASN A 66 -19.95 5.02 17.63
CA ASN A 66 -20.35 5.60 16.35
C ASN A 66 -20.02 7.10 16.24
N ALA A 67 -20.12 7.84 17.35
CA ALA A 67 -19.70 9.23 17.39
C ALA A 67 -18.23 9.41 17.00
N ARG A 68 -17.35 8.49 17.42
CA ARG A 68 -15.94 8.53 17.02
C ARG A 68 -15.75 8.23 15.53
N LEU A 69 -16.46 7.22 14.98
CA LEU A 69 -16.39 6.87 13.56
C LEU A 69 -16.92 8.00 12.67
N ALA A 70 -17.92 8.75 13.11
CA ALA A 70 -18.48 9.88 12.36
C ALA A 70 -17.51 11.06 12.21
N HIS A 71 -16.46 11.13 13.03
CA HIS A 71 -15.49 12.25 13.04
C HIS A 71 -14.06 11.83 12.66
N VAL A 72 -13.81 10.55 12.36
CA VAL A 72 -12.50 10.06 11.95
C VAL A 72 -12.48 9.80 10.44
N GLU A 73 -11.32 9.99 9.84
CA GLU A 73 -11.11 9.60 8.44
C GLU A 73 -11.19 8.08 8.30
N ILE A 74 -11.97 7.62 7.33
CA ILE A 74 -12.16 6.21 7.02
C ILE A 74 -11.69 5.97 5.60
N GLU A 75 -10.68 5.11 5.43
CA GLU A 75 -10.27 4.60 4.14
C GLU A 75 -10.98 3.26 3.87
N ASN A 76 -11.87 3.25 2.89
CA ASN A 76 -12.65 2.06 2.52
C ASN A 76 -11.99 1.33 1.34
N PHE A 77 -11.34 0.20 1.61
CA PHE A 77 -10.67 -0.60 0.59
C PHE A 77 -11.65 -1.40 -0.27
N THR A 78 -12.85 -1.72 0.23
CA THR A 78 -13.87 -2.43 -0.54
C THR A 78 -14.49 -1.54 -1.63
N ALA A 79 -14.53 -0.23 -1.39
CA ALA A 79 -15.07 0.74 -2.33
C ALA A 79 -14.12 1.08 -3.50
N ARG A 80 -12.91 0.53 -3.52
CA ARG A 80 -11.95 0.78 -4.61
C ARG A 80 -12.40 0.10 -5.90
N GLU A 81 -12.16 0.72 -7.04
CA GLU A 81 -12.48 0.20 -8.37
C GLU A 81 -11.34 -0.62 -8.98
N LYS A 82 -10.12 -0.41 -8.50
CA LYS A 82 -8.89 -1.05 -8.99
C LYS A 82 -7.82 -1.06 -7.91
N ILE A 83 -6.90 -2.01 -8.00
CA ILE A 83 -5.79 -2.14 -7.06
C ILE A 83 -4.50 -1.68 -7.73
N ARG A 84 -3.75 -0.83 -7.04
CA ARG A 84 -2.49 -0.29 -7.54
C ARG A 84 -1.36 -1.31 -7.44
N PHE A 85 -0.59 -1.44 -8.54
CA PHE A 85 0.70 -2.12 -8.58
C PHE A 85 1.81 -1.07 -8.66
N TRP A 86 2.65 -1.02 -7.64
CA TRP A 86 3.66 0.05 -7.47
C TRP A 86 4.99 -0.46 -6.91
N PRO A 87 5.66 -1.44 -7.51
CA PRO A 87 6.96 -1.87 -7.03
C PRO A 87 8.05 -0.84 -7.34
N THR A 88 9.05 -0.81 -6.47
CA THR A 88 10.30 -0.11 -6.71
C THR A 88 11.39 -1.17 -6.94
N LEU A 89 11.93 -1.19 -8.15
CA LEU A 89 13.00 -2.09 -8.55
C LEU A 89 14.33 -1.43 -8.19
N ARG A 90 15.19 -2.19 -7.51
CA ARG A 90 16.51 -1.76 -7.07
C ARG A 90 17.56 -2.48 -7.90
N LEU A 91 18.23 -1.77 -8.80
CA LEU A 91 19.25 -2.32 -9.70
C LEU A 91 20.65 -1.91 -9.25
N ARG A 92 21.64 -2.72 -9.57
CA ARG A 92 23.05 -2.44 -9.26
C ARG A 92 23.56 -1.23 -10.04
N TYR A 93 24.54 -0.54 -9.50
CA TYR A 93 25.18 0.63 -10.13
C TYR A 93 26.02 0.30 -11.38
N ASP A 94 26.39 -0.96 -11.57
CA ASP A 94 27.07 -1.43 -12.78
C ASP A 94 26.10 -1.65 -13.97
N THR A 95 24.78 -1.47 -13.77
CA THR A 95 23.78 -1.51 -14.83
C THR A 95 23.97 -0.30 -15.76
N THR A 96 24.22 -0.57 -17.05
CA THR A 96 24.47 0.51 -18.03
C THR A 96 23.19 1.26 -18.40
N PRO A 97 23.31 2.50 -18.91
CA PRO A 97 22.14 3.25 -19.39
C PRO A 97 21.36 2.55 -20.52
N GLU A 98 22.03 1.75 -21.35
CA GLU A 98 21.44 0.94 -22.40
C GLU A 98 20.54 -0.15 -21.82
N GLN A 99 21.06 -0.91 -20.85
CA GLN A 99 20.31 -1.93 -20.11
C GLN A 99 19.10 -1.32 -19.38
N LEU A 100 19.26 -0.14 -18.76
CA LEU A 100 18.16 0.56 -18.09
C LEU A 100 17.04 0.95 -19.07
N ARG A 101 17.40 1.36 -20.31
CA ARG A 101 16.40 1.67 -21.36
C ARG A 101 15.70 0.41 -21.84
N GLU A 102 16.43 -0.68 -22.05
CA GLU A 102 15.90 -1.98 -22.43
C GLU A 102 14.93 -2.54 -21.38
N ILE A 103 15.34 -2.57 -20.10
CA ILE A 103 14.50 -3.00 -18.97
C ILE A 103 13.22 -2.15 -18.91
N ARG A 104 13.35 -0.83 -19.01
CA ARG A 104 12.19 0.05 -19.00
C ARG A 104 11.23 -0.22 -20.16
N ALA A 105 11.76 -0.44 -21.35
CA ALA A 105 10.94 -0.75 -22.53
C ALA A 105 10.24 -2.11 -22.38
N GLY A 106 10.97 -3.15 -21.97
CA GLY A 106 10.40 -4.48 -21.77
C GLY A 106 9.33 -4.52 -20.69
N ILE A 107 9.52 -3.82 -19.56
CA ILE A 107 8.49 -3.73 -18.52
C ILE A 107 7.27 -2.94 -19.04
N MET A 108 7.46 -1.89 -19.82
CA MET A 108 6.34 -1.14 -20.39
C MET A 108 5.53 -2.02 -21.33
N GLU A 109 6.19 -2.75 -22.24
CA GLU A 109 5.55 -3.70 -23.15
C GLU A 109 4.82 -4.82 -22.39
N LEU A 110 5.43 -5.36 -21.34
CA LEU A 110 4.79 -6.34 -20.46
C LEU A 110 3.46 -5.81 -19.90
N LEU A 111 3.45 -4.58 -19.37
CA LEU A 111 2.25 -3.98 -18.79
C LEU A 111 1.18 -3.68 -19.84
N GLU A 112 1.57 -3.23 -21.04
CA GLU A 112 0.66 -2.95 -22.15
C GLU A 112 -0.01 -4.21 -22.70
N GLN A 113 0.69 -5.35 -22.69
CA GLN A 113 0.19 -6.62 -23.20
C GLN A 113 -0.53 -7.47 -22.14
N HIS A 114 -0.46 -7.10 -20.87
CA HIS A 114 -1.03 -7.90 -19.79
C HIS A 114 -2.54 -7.68 -19.67
N GLU A 115 -3.34 -8.71 -19.91
CA GLU A 115 -4.81 -8.63 -19.94
C GLU A 115 -5.45 -8.11 -18.65
N GLU A 116 -4.82 -8.41 -17.50
CA GLU A 116 -5.31 -8.06 -16.15
C GLU A 116 -4.75 -6.72 -15.62
N VAL A 117 -4.05 -5.95 -16.47
CA VAL A 117 -3.54 -4.62 -16.15
C VAL A 117 -4.32 -3.57 -16.94
N HIS A 118 -4.64 -2.45 -16.30
CA HIS A 118 -5.27 -1.31 -16.97
C HIS A 118 -4.27 -0.60 -17.87
N ASP A 119 -4.74 -0.15 -19.02
CA ASP A 119 -3.93 0.52 -20.05
C ASP A 119 -3.48 1.92 -19.63
N ASP A 120 -4.15 2.57 -18.69
CA ASP A 120 -3.83 3.91 -18.19
C ASP A 120 -4.15 4.07 -16.69
N PRO A 121 -3.23 4.66 -15.93
CA PRO A 121 -1.89 5.10 -16.30
C PRO A 121 -0.85 3.97 -16.23
N LEU A 122 0.01 3.85 -17.25
CA LEU A 122 1.20 3.02 -17.24
C LEU A 122 2.45 3.90 -17.15
N ARG A 123 3.30 3.65 -16.16
CA ARG A 123 4.54 4.42 -15.98
C ARG A 123 5.65 3.52 -15.49
N VAL A 124 6.75 3.52 -16.23
CA VAL A 124 8.02 2.89 -15.81
C VAL A 124 9.10 3.96 -15.93
N ARG A 125 9.69 4.36 -14.79
CA ARG A 125 10.64 5.48 -14.75
C ARG A 125 11.80 5.17 -13.82
N LEU A 126 13.01 5.52 -14.26
CA LEU A 126 14.14 5.73 -13.35
C LEU A 126 13.81 6.98 -12.54
N THR A 127 13.80 6.85 -11.22
CA THR A 127 13.33 7.93 -10.34
C THR A 127 14.41 8.50 -9.44
N ASP A 128 15.40 7.70 -9.08
CA ASP A 128 16.41 8.14 -8.13
C ASP A 128 17.65 7.24 -8.14
N PHE A 129 18.71 7.72 -7.49
CA PHE A 129 19.95 7.00 -7.20
C PHE A 129 20.10 6.94 -5.67
N ASP A 130 19.83 5.76 -5.11
CA ASP A 130 19.96 5.51 -3.67
C ASP A 130 21.41 5.13 -3.32
N LYS A 131 21.73 4.93 -2.03
CA LYS A 131 23.10 4.65 -1.56
C LYS A 131 23.74 3.44 -2.23
N ASP A 132 22.96 2.43 -2.56
CA ASP A 132 23.41 1.13 -3.06
C ASP A 132 22.66 0.64 -4.30
N ALA A 133 21.79 1.46 -4.88
CA ALA A 133 20.94 1.05 -6.00
C ALA A 133 20.48 2.20 -6.89
N ILE A 134 20.28 1.88 -8.17
CA ILE A 134 19.50 2.67 -9.12
C ILE A 134 18.04 2.26 -8.96
N LEU A 135 17.12 3.24 -8.82
CA LEU A 135 15.72 2.97 -8.58
C LEU A 135 14.86 3.17 -9.83
N ILE A 136 14.16 2.10 -10.22
CA ILE A 136 13.10 2.17 -11.23
C ILE A 136 11.76 1.96 -10.54
N LYS A 137 10.83 2.91 -10.69
CA LYS A 137 9.45 2.77 -10.22
C LYS A 137 8.54 2.35 -11.35
N VAL A 138 7.75 1.33 -11.06
CA VAL A 138 6.66 0.87 -11.91
C VAL A 138 5.35 1.37 -11.32
N HIS A 139 4.44 1.86 -12.15
CA HIS A 139 3.12 2.29 -11.73
C HIS A 139 2.08 1.84 -12.73
N SER A 140 1.16 1.02 -12.26
CA SER A 140 -0.01 0.56 -12.99
C SER A 140 -1.15 0.23 -12.03
N PHE A 141 -2.32 -0.10 -12.58
CA PHE A 141 -3.45 -0.63 -11.83
C PHE A 141 -3.87 -1.98 -12.37
N MET A 142 -4.21 -2.89 -11.48
CA MET A 142 -4.75 -4.21 -11.81
C MET A 142 -6.27 -4.13 -11.98
N LYS A 143 -6.81 -4.88 -12.95
CA LYS A 143 -8.26 -4.97 -13.28
C LYS A 143 -8.99 -5.90 -12.29
N THR A 144 -8.75 -5.70 -11.00
CA THR A 144 -9.41 -6.46 -9.94
C THR A 144 -9.63 -5.59 -8.71
N THR A 145 -10.65 -5.92 -7.94
CA THR A 145 -10.90 -5.36 -6.60
C THR A 145 -10.66 -6.40 -5.50
N ASP A 146 -10.51 -7.67 -5.88
CA ASP A 146 -10.17 -8.76 -4.95
C ASP A 146 -8.70 -8.72 -4.58
N PHE A 147 -8.44 -8.76 -3.26
CA PHE A 147 -7.06 -8.67 -2.74
C PHE A 147 -6.25 -9.92 -3.07
N SER A 148 -6.84 -11.12 -2.96
CA SER A 148 -6.13 -12.37 -3.23
C SER A 148 -5.76 -12.48 -4.70
N GLU A 149 -6.68 -12.08 -5.58
CA GLU A 149 -6.43 -12.02 -7.02
C GLU A 149 -5.35 -10.99 -7.37
N SER A 150 -5.34 -9.85 -6.69
CA SER A 150 -4.29 -8.84 -6.88
C SER A 150 -2.89 -9.35 -6.52
N LEU A 151 -2.78 -10.21 -5.50
CA LEU A 151 -1.50 -10.84 -5.14
C LEU A 151 -1.03 -11.82 -6.22
N ARG A 152 -1.94 -12.60 -6.81
CA ARG A 152 -1.62 -13.52 -7.92
C ARG A 152 -1.12 -12.75 -9.14
N ILE A 153 -1.81 -11.67 -9.52
CA ILE A 153 -1.41 -10.82 -10.65
C ILE A 153 -0.05 -10.15 -10.37
N ALA A 154 0.14 -9.64 -9.15
CA ALA A 154 1.40 -9.02 -8.75
C ALA A 154 2.56 -10.02 -8.76
N GLU A 155 2.33 -11.27 -8.38
CA GLU A 155 3.33 -12.34 -8.43
C GLU A 155 3.74 -12.64 -9.88
N ASP A 156 2.78 -12.82 -10.80
CA ASP A 156 3.06 -13.04 -12.22
C ASP A 156 3.86 -11.88 -12.84
N LEU A 157 3.42 -10.65 -12.58
CA LEU A 157 4.14 -9.46 -13.03
C LEU A 157 5.58 -9.40 -12.48
N ASN A 158 5.77 -9.71 -11.21
CA ASN A 158 7.10 -9.70 -10.59
C ASN A 158 8.03 -10.76 -11.18
N PHE A 159 7.55 -11.97 -11.48
CA PHE A 159 8.35 -13.00 -12.15
C PHE A 159 8.78 -12.54 -13.54
N ARG A 160 7.86 -12.04 -14.35
CA ARG A 160 8.17 -11.53 -15.70
C ARG A 160 9.11 -10.32 -15.67
N ILE A 161 8.95 -9.41 -14.72
CA ILE A 161 9.87 -8.29 -14.50
C ILE A 161 11.28 -8.81 -14.17
N MET A 162 11.38 -9.83 -13.32
CA MET A 162 12.66 -10.45 -12.98
C MET A 162 13.32 -11.08 -14.22
N GLU A 163 12.57 -11.76 -15.08
CA GLU A 163 13.05 -12.33 -16.34
C GLU A 163 13.57 -11.24 -17.28
N ILE A 164 12.85 -10.11 -17.42
CA ILE A 164 13.28 -8.97 -18.23
C ILE A 164 14.59 -8.38 -17.73
N ILE A 165 14.74 -8.20 -16.41
CA ILE A 165 15.96 -7.65 -15.81
C ILE A 165 17.15 -8.59 -16.06
N HIS A 166 16.97 -9.89 -15.83
CA HIS A 166 18.04 -10.89 -16.09
C HIS A 166 18.35 -11.04 -17.58
N GLY A 167 17.33 -11.00 -18.45
CA GLY A 167 17.49 -11.04 -19.91
C GLY A 167 18.30 -9.87 -20.45
N ALA A 168 18.16 -8.68 -19.88
CA ALA A 168 18.97 -7.50 -20.20
C ALA A 168 20.41 -7.58 -19.60
N GLY A 169 20.77 -8.66 -18.92
CA GLY A 169 22.08 -8.82 -18.27
C GLY A 169 22.29 -7.97 -17.02
N ALA A 170 21.21 -7.41 -16.46
CA ALA A 170 21.26 -6.62 -15.24
C ALA A 170 20.96 -7.49 -14.00
N GLN A 171 21.27 -6.96 -12.83
CA GLN A 171 21.05 -7.64 -11.56
C GLN A 171 20.40 -6.70 -10.54
N PHE A 172 19.62 -7.29 -9.64
CA PHE A 172 19.10 -6.57 -8.48
C PHE A 172 20.24 -6.14 -7.54
N ALA A 173 20.08 -4.96 -6.96
CA ALA A 173 21.01 -4.49 -5.95
C ALA A 173 20.91 -5.35 -4.69
N LEU A 174 22.06 -5.76 -4.18
CA LEU A 174 22.18 -6.41 -2.87
C LEU A 174 22.57 -5.34 -1.84
N PRO A 175 22.07 -5.41 -0.60
CA PRO A 175 22.57 -4.55 0.46
C PRO A 175 24.05 -4.90 0.68
N GLY A 176 24.95 -4.06 0.17
CA GLY A 176 26.39 -4.25 0.21
C GLY A 176 27.06 -3.23 1.10
N ARG A 177 28.06 -3.67 1.88
CA ARG A 177 29.07 -2.79 2.46
C ARG A 177 30.35 -2.96 1.64
N THR A 178 30.81 -1.89 0.98
CA THR A 178 32.15 -1.87 0.39
C THR A 178 33.15 -1.65 1.53
N ILE A 179 33.96 -2.65 1.84
CA ILE A 179 35.08 -2.53 2.77
C ILE A 179 36.28 -2.20 1.93
N GLN A 180 36.79 -0.97 2.02
CA GLN A 180 38.06 -0.58 1.44
C GLN A 180 39.15 -1.00 2.42
N ILE A 181 39.94 -2.03 2.10
CA ILE A 181 41.09 -2.46 2.90
C ILE A 181 42.30 -1.65 2.38
N GLU A 182 42.66 -0.60 3.06
CA GLU A 182 43.96 0.07 2.85
C GLU A 182 45.05 -0.81 3.45
N ASN A 183 45.85 -1.46 2.60
CA ASN A 183 47.09 -2.11 3.04
C ASN A 183 48.10 -1.01 3.37
N ALA A 184 48.25 -0.67 4.64
CA ALA A 184 49.39 0.11 5.11
C ALA A 184 50.65 -0.75 4.93
N VAL A 185 51.37 -0.50 3.84
CA VAL A 185 52.75 -1.02 3.68
C VAL A 185 53.58 -0.32 4.73
N SER A 186 53.93 -1.03 5.80
CA SER A 186 54.94 -0.57 6.74
C SER A 186 56.30 -0.61 6.03
N GLU A 187 56.79 0.53 5.56
CA GLU A 187 58.20 0.70 5.27
C GLU A 187 58.99 0.64 6.58
N SER A 188 59.43 -0.54 6.93
CA SER A 188 60.54 -0.73 7.86
C SER A 188 61.81 -0.72 7.02
N GLY A 189 62.44 0.45 6.93
CA GLY A 189 63.72 0.65 6.29
C GLY A 189 64.69 1.35 7.22
N HIS A 190 65.60 0.62 7.73
CA HIS A 190 66.97 0.91 8.19
C HIS A 190 67.26 2.26 8.85
#